data_f80324e9018f547cb8029b5a34bbcb02
#
_entry.id   f80324e9018f547cb8029b5a34bbcb02
#
_cell.length_a   1.000
_cell.length_b   1.000
_cell.length_c   1.000
_cell.angle_alpha   90.00
_cell.angle_beta   90.00
_cell.angle_gamma   90.00
#
_symmetry.space_group_name_H-M   'P 1'
#
loop_
_entity.id
_entity.type
_entity.pdbx_description
1 polymer ?
#
loop_
_entity_poly.entity_id
_entity_poly.type
_entity_poly.pdbx_seq_one_letter_code
_entity_poly.pdbx_strand_id
1 'polypeptide(L)'
;MWDTLSGQESIDLSASRRFENFHSALTVSIATEGDRAMVTHGHDLPEPLDTLIDLAPSTKAAVVDLGGETAWWGALAAKGALIFADIGYDETERWDPARLEPLRHCYAFSPNAGEAMHYTRTDSPRDAVRALADLVPLAMVTDGAAGAYAVDSTTGEEAYCPAVPVEEIDTTGAGDVFAAASVLGVLAGWPLGHRLAFASLCSSLAVQQFGGSLAAPAGVTSPTGGGA
;
A
#
# COMPACT_ATOMS: atom_id res chain seq x y z
N MET A 1 3.50 -10.92 18.45
CA MET A 1 3.78 -10.58 17.04
C MET A 1 4.28 -9.14 16.91
N TRP A 2 3.49 -8.11 17.22
CA TRP A 2 3.91 -6.70 17.06
C TRP A 2 5.19 -6.34 17.82
N ASP A 3 5.35 -6.77 19.10
CA ASP A 3 6.55 -6.50 19.88
C ASP A 3 7.81 -7.16 19.28
N THR A 4 7.65 -8.34 18.64
CA THR A 4 8.74 -9.03 17.98
C THR A 4 9.15 -8.29 16.71
N LEU A 5 8.19 -7.90 15.86
CA LEU A 5 8.44 -7.15 14.64
C LEU A 5 9.02 -5.76 14.93
N SER A 6 8.48 -5.03 15.91
CA SER A 6 9.02 -3.71 16.26
C SER A 6 10.47 -3.79 16.75
N GLY A 7 10.80 -4.85 17.52
CA GLY A 7 12.18 -5.06 17.98
C GLY A 7 13.15 -5.45 16.87
N GLN A 8 12.70 -6.24 15.89
CA GLN A 8 13.52 -6.68 14.74
C GLN A 8 13.71 -5.58 13.69
N GLU A 9 12.63 -4.86 13.38
CA GLU A 9 12.60 -3.87 12.30
C GLU A 9 12.73 -2.41 12.80
N SER A 10 12.95 -2.22 14.10
CA SER A 10 13.05 -0.89 14.73
C SER A 10 11.81 0.00 14.50
N ILE A 11 10.62 -0.60 14.48
CA ILE A 11 9.36 0.11 14.30
C ILE A 11 8.98 0.79 15.60
N ASP A 12 8.79 2.10 15.60
CA ASP A 12 8.27 2.85 16.74
C ASP A 12 6.76 2.65 16.89
N LEU A 13 6.37 1.99 17.96
CA LEU A 13 4.97 1.75 18.32
C LEU A 13 4.45 2.71 19.40
N SER A 14 5.16 3.77 19.75
CA SER A 14 4.79 4.70 20.83
C SER A 14 3.45 5.40 20.61
N ALA A 15 3.06 5.62 19.34
CA ALA A 15 1.76 6.16 18.96
C ALA A 15 0.67 5.08 18.74
N SER A 16 0.98 3.81 18.97
CA SER A 16 0.02 2.71 18.83
C SER A 16 -0.82 2.54 20.11
N ARG A 17 -2.05 2.06 19.95
CA ARG A 17 -2.95 1.74 21.06
C ARG A 17 -3.19 0.24 21.15
N ARG A 18 -3.27 -0.24 22.40
CA ARG A 18 -3.76 -1.59 22.74
C ARG A 18 -5.01 -1.45 23.58
N PHE A 19 -6.04 -2.14 23.20
CA PHE A 19 -7.30 -2.16 23.92
C PHE A 19 -7.42 -3.48 24.69
N GLU A 20 -7.73 -3.40 25.98
CA GLU A 20 -8.04 -4.58 26.79
C GLU A 20 -9.36 -5.21 26.32
N ASN A 21 -9.43 -6.54 26.32
CA ASN A 21 -10.60 -7.31 25.87
C ASN A 21 -11.04 -7.03 24.41
N PHE A 22 -10.14 -6.56 23.59
CA PHE A 22 -10.34 -6.33 22.15
C PHE A 22 -9.33 -7.14 21.34
N HIS A 23 -9.76 -7.72 20.23
CA HIS A 23 -8.86 -8.36 19.28
C HIS A 23 -8.92 -7.65 17.92
N SER A 24 -7.80 -7.58 17.26
CA SER A 24 -7.73 -7.10 15.87
C SER A 24 -8.59 -7.97 14.96
N ALA A 25 -9.04 -7.41 13.86
CA ALA A 25 -9.75 -8.17 12.84
C ALA A 25 -8.93 -9.41 12.43
N LEU A 26 -9.61 -10.51 12.23
CA LEU A 26 -9.04 -11.78 11.79
C LEU A 26 -9.64 -12.13 10.42
N THR A 27 -8.78 -12.30 9.42
CA THR A 27 -9.18 -12.75 8.10
C THR A 27 -8.67 -14.17 7.88
N VAL A 28 -9.56 -15.04 7.48
CA VAL A 28 -9.25 -16.41 7.02
C VAL A 28 -9.27 -16.39 5.49
N SER A 29 -8.13 -16.70 4.88
CA SER A 29 -7.99 -16.87 3.44
C SER A 29 -8.14 -18.37 3.12
N ILE A 30 -9.09 -18.70 2.25
CA ILE A 30 -9.37 -20.05 1.79
C ILE A 30 -8.96 -20.13 0.33
N ALA A 31 -7.87 -20.85 0.06
CA ALA A 31 -7.39 -21.05 -1.31
C ALA A 31 -8.36 -21.98 -2.07
N THR A 32 -8.68 -21.59 -3.30
CA THR A 32 -9.46 -22.38 -4.26
C THR A 32 -8.63 -22.53 -5.55
N GLU A 33 -9.09 -23.32 -6.52
CA GLU A 33 -8.39 -23.52 -7.78
C GLU A 33 -8.26 -22.18 -8.56
N GLY A 34 -7.11 -21.53 -8.44
CA GLY A 34 -6.77 -20.29 -9.16
C GLY A 34 -7.34 -19.00 -8.55
N ASP A 35 -7.96 -19.09 -7.35
CA ASP A 35 -8.53 -17.92 -6.67
C ASP A 35 -8.52 -18.12 -5.14
N ARG A 36 -9.01 -17.14 -4.39
CA ARG A 36 -9.16 -17.23 -2.94
C ARG A 36 -10.46 -16.57 -2.47
N ALA A 37 -11.10 -17.19 -1.50
CA ALA A 37 -12.16 -16.58 -0.72
C ALA A 37 -11.60 -16.06 0.60
N MET A 38 -12.06 -14.91 1.06
CA MET A 38 -11.67 -14.35 2.35
C MET A 38 -12.89 -14.14 3.22
N VAL A 39 -12.78 -14.55 4.49
CA VAL A 39 -13.80 -14.31 5.51
C VAL A 39 -13.14 -13.52 6.63
N THR A 40 -13.61 -12.30 6.86
CA THR A 40 -13.10 -11.42 7.90
C THR A 40 -14.09 -11.31 9.05
N HIS A 41 -13.60 -11.45 10.26
CA HIS A 41 -14.33 -11.15 11.49
C HIS A 41 -13.58 -10.06 12.25
N GLY A 42 -14.30 -9.00 12.64
CA GLY A 42 -13.77 -7.89 13.41
C GLY A 42 -14.87 -7.16 14.15
N HIS A 43 -14.46 -6.22 14.97
CA HIS A 43 -15.34 -5.31 15.70
C HIS A 43 -14.93 -3.88 15.40
N ASP A 44 -15.86 -2.93 15.50
CA ASP A 44 -15.53 -1.52 15.42
C ASP A 44 -14.49 -1.15 16.47
N LEU A 45 -13.58 -0.26 16.10
CA LEU A 45 -12.56 0.21 17.03
C LEU A 45 -13.22 0.94 18.22
N PRO A 46 -12.72 0.74 19.46
CA PRO A 46 -13.25 1.41 20.64
C PRO A 46 -13.11 2.94 20.60
N GLU A 47 -12.17 3.45 19.83
CA GLU A 47 -11.88 4.88 19.65
C GLU A 47 -11.64 5.17 18.17
N PRO A 48 -12.03 6.36 17.67
CA PRO A 48 -11.72 6.79 16.30
C PRO A 48 -10.19 6.87 16.07
N LEU A 49 -9.74 6.54 14.84
CA LEU A 49 -8.32 6.59 14.46
C LEU A 49 -7.74 8.00 14.49
N ASP A 50 -8.53 9.03 14.27
CA ASP A 50 -8.11 10.43 14.29
C ASP A 50 -7.51 10.84 15.65
N THR A 51 -7.95 10.23 16.74
CA THR A 51 -7.39 10.45 18.10
C THR A 51 -5.92 10.01 18.20
N LEU A 52 -5.48 9.09 17.34
CA LEU A 52 -4.09 8.60 17.33
C LEU A 52 -3.18 9.52 16.48
N ILE A 53 -3.73 10.24 15.54
CA ILE A 53 -2.96 11.05 14.58
C ILE A 53 -2.38 12.30 15.23
N ASP A 54 -3.05 12.84 16.25
CA ASP A 54 -2.51 13.95 17.03
C ASP A 54 -1.27 13.55 17.84
N LEU A 55 -1.10 12.25 18.12
CA LEU A 55 0.04 11.68 18.83
C LEU A 55 1.17 11.29 17.84
N ALA A 56 0.89 11.22 16.54
CA ALA A 56 1.88 10.82 15.56
C ALA A 56 3.00 11.87 15.44
N PRO A 57 4.27 11.45 15.41
CA PRO A 57 5.37 12.37 15.14
C PRO A 57 5.23 12.97 13.75
N SER A 58 5.97 14.06 13.46
CA SER A 58 6.06 14.57 12.11
C SER A 58 6.62 13.48 11.19
N THR A 59 5.91 13.20 10.11
CA THR A 59 6.30 12.16 9.15
C THR A 59 6.52 12.75 7.76
N LYS A 60 7.40 12.12 6.98
CA LYS A 60 7.63 12.47 5.57
C LYS A 60 6.58 11.86 4.64
N ALA A 61 6.07 10.68 5.01
CA ALA A 61 5.07 9.97 4.24
C ALA A 61 4.15 9.17 5.17
N ALA A 62 2.93 8.90 4.71
CA ALA A 62 1.97 8.01 5.35
C ALA A 62 1.33 7.12 4.29
N VAL A 63 1.13 5.84 4.61
CA VAL A 63 0.33 4.92 3.83
C VAL A 63 -1.03 4.81 4.50
N VAL A 64 -2.10 4.94 3.73
CA VAL A 64 -3.48 5.01 4.22
C VAL A 64 -4.41 4.17 3.35
N ASP A 65 -5.51 3.69 3.94
CA ASP A 65 -6.55 2.93 3.25
C ASP A 65 -7.81 3.79 3.06
N LEU A 66 -8.33 3.84 1.83
CA LEU A 66 -9.56 4.58 1.48
C LEU A 66 -10.84 3.95 2.08
N GLY A 67 -10.78 2.72 2.57
CA GLY A 67 -11.87 2.10 3.29
C GLY A 67 -12.06 2.61 4.71
N GLY A 68 -11.06 3.34 5.24
CA GLY A 68 -11.05 3.88 6.60
C GLY A 68 -11.53 5.33 6.70
N GLU A 69 -11.25 5.95 7.84
CA GLU A 69 -11.54 7.37 8.08
C GLU A 69 -10.53 8.25 7.35
N THR A 70 -11.02 9.21 6.57
CA THR A 70 -10.20 10.06 5.70
C THR A 70 -10.16 11.52 6.12
N ALA A 71 -10.97 11.92 7.11
CA ALA A 71 -11.13 13.32 7.51
C ALA A 71 -9.81 14.01 7.95
N TRP A 72 -8.87 13.24 8.49
CA TRP A 72 -7.59 13.74 8.99
C TRP A 72 -6.49 13.87 7.91
N TRP A 73 -6.69 13.32 6.71
CA TRP A 73 -5.67 13.29 5.64
C TRP A 73 -5.24 14.69 5.23
N GLY A 74 -6.22 15.61 5.08
CA GLY A 74 -5.92 17.00 4.73
C GLY A 74 -5.02 17.70 5.76
N ALA A 75 -5.23 17.42 7.05
CA ALA A 75 -4.40 17.99 8.11
C ALA A 75 -2.96 17.42 8.08
N LEU A 76 -2.80 16.14 7.78
CA LEU A 76 -1.49 15.51 7.64
C LEU A 76 -0.73 16.01 6.40
N ALA A 77 -1.43 16.13 5.27
CA ALA A 77 -0.87 16.71 4.05
C ALA A 77 -0.44 18.17 4.26
N ALA A 78 -1.23 18.96 4.99
CA ALA A 78 -0.88 20.34 5.33
C ALA A 78 0.37 20.48 6.22
N LYS A 79 0.73 19.43 6.97
CA LYS A 79 1.98 19.32 7.72
C LYS A 79 3.18 18.91 6.83
N GLY A 80 2.97 18.68 5.54
CA GLY A 80 4.01 18.34 4.56
C GLY A 80 4.24 16.83 4.36
N ALA A 81 3.40 15.97 4.91
CA ALA A 81 3.49 14.54 4.67
C ALA A 81 2.96 14.17 3.27
N LEU A 82 3.67 13.31 2.55
CA LEU A 82 3.20 12.71 1.31
C LEU A 82 2.27 11.54 1.66
N ILE A 83 1.01 11.59 1.24
CA ILE A 83 0.02 10.55 1.52
C ILE A 83 -0.04 9.58 0.34
N PHE A 84 0.20 8.32 0.61
CA PHE A 84 0.08 7.20 -0.32
C PHE A 84 -1.18 6.43 0.04
N ALA A 85 -2.17 6.48 -0.84
CA ALA A 85 -3.43 5.79 -0.63
C ALA A 85 -3.45 4.44 -1.34
N ASP A 86 -4.13 3.49 -0.73
CA ASP A 86 -4.55 2.23 -1.32
C ASP A 86 -6.06 2.04 -1.07
N ILE A 87 -6.65 1.06 -1.71
CA ILE A 87 -8.05 0.70 -1.53
C ILE A 87 -8.20 -0.81 -1.69
N GLY A 88 -9.06 -1.41 -0.86
CA GLY A 88 -9.44 -2.80 -1.02
C GLY A 88 -10.65 -3.00 -1.95
N TYR A 89 -11.00 -4.26 -2.15
CA TYR A 89 -12.17 -4.66 -2.92
C TYR A 89 -13.45 -4.03 -2.36
N ASP A 90 -14.29 -3.51 -3.24
CA ASP A 90 -15.58 -2.98 -2.84
C ASP A 90 -16.63 -4.12 -2.72
N GLU A 91 -16.87 -4.59 -1.50
CA GLU A 91 -17.84 -5.67 -1.22
C GLU A 91 -19.26 -5.33 -1.70
N THR A 92 -19.58 -4.05 -1.90
CA THR A 92 -20.87 -3.63 -2.45
C THR A 92 -20.95 -3.74 -3.97
N GLU A 93 -19.83 -3.94 -4.63
CA GLU A 93 -19.66 -3.98 -6.10
C GLU A 93 -20.20 -2.75 -6.83
N ARG A 94 -20.44 -1.65 -6.11
CA ARG A 94 -20.95 -0.41 -6.72
C ARG A 94 -19.84 0.40 -7.38
N TRP A 95 -18.64 0.30 -6.84
CA TRP A 95 -17.47 1.01 -7.32
C TRP A 95 -17.75 2.50 -7.51
N ASP A 96 -18.34 3.11 -6.46
CA ASP A 96 -18.78 4.51 -6.50
C ASP A 96 -17.55 5.43 -6.57
N PRO A 97 -17.40 6.23 -7.66
CA PRO A 97 -16.28 7.17 -7.78
C PRO A 97 -16.21 8.20 -6.66
N ALA A 98 -17.32 8.47 -5.96
CA ALA A 98 -17.32 9.39 -4.82
C ALA A 98 -16.39 8.93 -3.68
N ARG A 99 -16.11 7.62 -3.59
CA ARG A 99 -15.13 7.07 -2.63
C ARG A 99 -13.71 7.55 -2.90
N LEU A 100 -13.41 7.99 -4.11
CA LEU A 100 -12.09 8.51 -4.49
C LEU A 100 -11.89 10.00 -4.14
N GLU A 101 -12.93 10.68 -3.64
CA GLU A 101 -12.87 12.11 -3.32
C GLU A 101 -11.72 12.48 -2.35
N PRO A 102 -11.37 11.66 -1.32
CA PRO A 102 -10.26 11.96 -0.43
C PRO A 102 -8.88 11.96 -1.10
N LEU A 103 -8.74 11.38 -2.31
CA LEU A 103 -7.50 11.37 -3.07
C LEU A 103 -6.95 12.77 -3.38
N ARG A 104 -7.78 13.81 -3.36
CA ARG A 104 -7.34 15.22 -3.48
C ARG A 104 -6.28 15.62 -2.45
N HIS A 105 -6.17 14.89 -1.33
CA HIS A 105 -5.16 15.10 -0.30
C HIS A 105 -3.93 14.21 -0.46
N CYS A 106 -3.96 13.28 -1.43
CA CYS A 106 -2.94 12.28 -1.60
C CYS A 106 -1.89 12.69 -2.63
N TYR A 107 -0.66 12.27 -2.37
CA TYR A 107 0.41 12.34 -3.34
C TYR A 107 0.36 11.17 -4.33
N ALA A 108 0.02 9.98 -3.85
CA ALA A 108 -0.03 8.79 -4.68
C ALA A 108 -1.24 7.89 -4.36
N PHE A 109 -1.65 7.12 -5.38
CA PHE A 109 -2.68 6.09 -5.25
C PHE A 109 -2.26 4.84 -6.01
N SER A 110 -2.37 3.65 -5.38
CA SER A 110 -1.81 2.40 -5.91
C SER A 110 -2.76 1.19 -5.84
N PRO A 111 -3.97 1.25 -6.42
CA PRO A 111 -4.89 0.12 -6.47
C PRO A 111 -4.38 -1.01 -7.37
N ASN A 112 -4.98 -2.20 -7.27
CA ASN A 112 -4.78 -3.24 -8.27
C ASN A 112 -5.58 -2.94 -9.56
N ALA A 113 -5.29 -3.69 -10.64
CA ALA A 113 -5.91 -3.50 -11.95
C ALA A 113 -7.43 -3.65 -11.92
N GLY A 114 -7.95 -4.63 -11.17
CA GLY A 114 -9.39 -4.83 -11.02
C GLY A 114 -10.08 -3.64 -10.38
N GLU A 115 -9.57 -3.18 -9.25
CA GLU A 115 -10.07 -2.01 -8.53
C GLU A 115 -9.97 -0.75 -9.39
N ALA A 116 -8.80 -0.50 -9.99
CA ALA A 116 -8.55 0.66 -10.84
C ALA A 116 -9.55 0.74 -12.00
N MET A 117 -9.70 -0.35 -12.76
CA MET A 117 -10.63 -0.41 -13.91
C MET A 117 -12.09 -0.23 -13.49
N HIS A 118 -12.50 -0.82 -12.36
CA HIS A 118 -13.87 -0.66 -11.87
C HIS A 118 -14.17 0.80 -11.46
N TYR A 119 -13.30 1.44 -10.67
CA TYR A 119 -13.51 2.82 -10.26
C TYR A 119 -13.43 3.83 -11.41
N THR A 120 -12.55 3.59 -12.38
CA THR A 120 -12.37 4.50 -13.53
C THR A 120 -13.27 4.20 -14.72
N ARG A 121 -13.99 3.07 -14.69
CA ARG A 121 -14.84 2.60 -15.81
C ARG A 121 -14.03 2.44 -17.11
N THR A 122 -12.83 1.90 -17.00
CA THR A 122 -11.94 1.63 -18.15
C THR A 122 -11.79 0.12 -18.38
N ASP A 123 -11.33 -0.23 -19.58
CA ASP A 123 -11.20 -1.63 -20.03
C ASP A 123 -9.75 -2.13 -19.98
N SER A 124 -8.80 -1.29 -19.54
CA SER A 124 -7.40 -1.70 -19.41
C SER A 124 -6.72 -1.03 -18.22
N PRO A 125 -5.73 -1.71 -17.56
CA PRO A 125 -4.96 -1.11 -16.48
C PRO A 125 -4.20 0.15 -16.91
N ARG A 126 -3.78 0.20 -18.17
CA ARG A 126 -3.09 1.37 -18.74
C ARG A 126 -4.00 2.58 -18.84
N ASP A 127 -5.25 2.39 -19.25
CA ASP A 127 -6.21 3.50 -19.31
C ASP A 127 -6.67 3.88 -17.91
N ALA A 128 -6.80 2.90 -17.02
CA ALA A 128 -7.13 3.14 -15.62
C ALA A 128 -6.07 4.02 -14.93
N VAL A 129 -4.78 3.72 -15.07
CA VAL A 129 -3.71 4.51 -14.42
C VAL A 129 -3.68 5.95 -14.93
N ARG A 130 -3.98 6.17 -16.22
CA ARG A 130 -4.09 7.51 -16.80
C ARG A 130 -5.28 8.29 -16.23
N ALA A 131 -6.44 7.64 -16.12
CA ALA A 131 -7.62 8.26 -15.50
C ALA A 131 -7.38 8.59 -14.01
N LEU A 132 -6.68 7.74 -13.28
CA LEU A 132 -6.30 8.01 -11.89
C LEU A 132 -5.27 9.14 -11.75
N ALA A 133 -4.44 9.38 -12.75
CA ALA A 133 -3.48 10.49 -12.77
C ALA A 133 -4.15 11.88 -12.82
N ASP A 134 -5.45 11.95 -13.14
CA ASP A 134 -6.24 13.17 -13.01
C ASP A 134 -6.62 13.47 -11.53
N LEU A 135 -6.48 12.48 -10.64
CA LEU A 135 -6.88 12.58 -9.23
C LEU A 135 -5.70 12.77 -8.28
N VAL A 136 -4.51 12.27 -8.64
CA VAL A 136 -3.31 12.29 -7.80
C VAL A 136 -2.05 12.62 -8.61
N PRO A 137 -1.01 13.24 -7.99
CA PRO A 137 0.28 13.47 -8.63
C PRO A 137 0.96 12.20 -9.16
N LEU A 138 0.87 11.08 -8.43
CA LEU A 138 1.46 9.80 -8.82
C LEU A 138 0.40 8.71 -8.77
N ALA A 139 -0.08 8.27 -9.94
CA ALA A 139 -0.95 7.11 -10.06
C ALA A 139 -0.11 5.86 -10.37
N MET A 140 -0.40 4.76 -9.71
CA MET A 140 0.20 3.45 -9.95
C MET A 140 -0.89 2.39 -9.98
N VAL A 141 -0.74 1.38 -10.82
CA VAL A 141 -1.68 0.25 -10.90
C VAL A 141 -0.89 -1.04 -10.99
N THR A 142 -1.11 -1.96 -10.03
CA THR A 142 -0.51 -3.29 -10.05
C THR A 142 -1.40 -4.27 -10.80
N ASP A 143 -0.80 -5.12 -11.66
CA ASP A 143 -1.52 -6.08 -12.51
C ASP A 143 -0.98 -7.50 -12.36
N GLY A 144 -0.73 -7.91 -11.12
CA GLY A 144 -0.24 -9.24 -10.77
C GLY A 144 0.97 -9.65 -11.61
N ALA A 145 0.91 -10.82 -12.22
CA ALA A 145 1.98 -11.36 -13.08
C ALA A 145 2.23 -10.52 -14.35
N ALA A 146 1.30 -9.67 -14.76
CA ALA A 146 1.49 -8.76 -15.89
C ALA A 146 2.36 -7.53 -15.53
N GLY A 147 2.59 -7.26 -14.25
CA GLY A 147 3.48 -6.18 -13.82
C GLY A 147 2.78 -4.98 -13.22
N ALA A 148 3.27 -3.77 -13.50
CA ALA A 148 2.70 -2.54 -12.97
C ALA A 148 2.85 -1.36 -13.93
N TYR A 149 1.93 -0.42 -13.81
CA TYR A 149 1.88 0.84 -14.57
C TYR A 149 1.99 2.02 -13.62
N ALA A 150 2.61 3.10 -14.08
CA ALA A 150 2.65 4.35 -13.32
C ALA A 150 2.55 5.56 -14.26
N VAL A 151 1.91 6.62 -13.75
CA VAL A 151 1.85 7.95 -14.38
C VAL A 151 2.16 9.00 -13.32
N ASP A 152 3.18 9.82 -13.59
CA ASP A 152 3.46 11.02 -12.83
C ASP A 152 2.82 12.22 -13.55
N SER A 153 1.68 12.68 -13.06
CA SER A 153 0.93 13.78 -13.68
C SER A 153 1.65 15.12 -13.59
N THR A 154 2.63 15.26 -12.71
CA THR A 154 3.40 16.50 -12.55
C THR A 154 4.46 16.66 -13.63
N THR A 155 4.95 15.57 -14.17
CA THR A 155 5.95 15.55 -15.26
C THR A 155 5.37 15.08 -16.59
N GLY A 156 4.24 14.37 -16.56
CA GLY A 156 3.67 13.69 -17.73
C GLY A 156 4.40 12.38 -18.07
N GLU A 157 5.29 11.90 -17.20
CA GLU A 157 6.03 10.66 -17.43
C GLU A 157 5.13 9.44 -17.19
N GLU A 158 5.15 8.49 -18.14
CA GLU A 158 4.50 7.19 -17.99
C GLU A 158 5.55 6.08 -17.93
N ALA A 159 5.34 5.09 -17.09
CA ALA A 159 6.19 3.92 -16.96
C ALA A 159 5.38 2.63 -16.89
N TYR A 160 5.97 1.57 -17.42
CA TYR A 160 5.51 0.20 -17.25
C TYR A 160 6.70 -0.68 -16.85
N CYS A 161 6.47 -1.58 -15.91
CA CYS A 161 7.46 -2.57 -15.49
C CYS A 161 6.80 -3.96 -15.48
N PRO A 162 7.33 -4.96 -16.22
CA PRO A 162 6.85 -6.31 -16.11
C PRO A 162 7.14 -6.86 -14.70
N ALA A 163 6.31 -7.78 -14.20
CA ALA A 163 6.61 -8.50 -12.98
C ALA A 163 7.85 -9.37 -13.14
N VAL A 164 8.59 -9.54 -12.06
CA VAL A 164 9.68 -10.54 -12.04
C VAL A 164 9.04 -11.92 -11.96
N PRO A 165 9.35 -12.84 -12.91
CA PRO A 165 8.82 -14.19 -12.86
C PRO A 165 9.30 -14.94 -11.61
N VAL A 166 8.38 -15.31 -10.75
CA VAL A 166 8.64 -16.02 -9.50
C VAL A 166 7.63 -17.14 -9.30
N GLU A 167 7.94 -18.11 -8.46
CA GLU A 167 6.95 -19.07 -7.97
C GLU A 167 6.09 -18.39 -6.89
N GLU A 168 4.81 -18.21 -7.19
CA GLU A 168 3.86 -17.58 -6.29
C GLU A 168 3.35 -18.59 -5.26
N ILE A 169 3.48 -18.25 -3.98
CA ILE A 169 2.99 -19.04 -2.84
C ILE A 169 1.80 -18.34 -2.17
N ASP A 170 1.93 -17.04 -1.90
CA ASP A 170 0.89 -16.24 -1.24
C ASP A 170 0.97 -14.79 -1.70
N THR A 171 -0.10 -14.30 -2.32
CA THR A 171 -0.20 -12.90 -2.80
C THR A 171 -0.62 -11.91 -1.71
N THR A 172 -0.90 -12.38 -0.50
CA THR A 172 -1.31 -11.52 0.62
C THR A 172 -0.19 -10.55 0.98
N GLY A 173 -0.52 -9.25 1.02
CA GLY A 173 0.43 -8.19 1.35
C GLY A 173 1.35 -7.75 0.20
N ALA A 174 1.21 -8.32 -1.01
CA ALA A 174 2.01 -7.88 -2.17
C ALA A 174 1.78 -6.40 -2.50
N GLY A 175 0.54 -5.92 -2.42
CA GLY A 175 0.18 -4.50 -2.57
C GLY A 175 0.81 -3.63 -1.49
N ASP A 176 0.75 -4.06 -0.22
CA ASP A 176 1.37 -3.33 0.90
C ASP A 176 2.89 -3.18 0.71
N VAL A 177 3.56 -4.25 0.28
CA VAL A 177 5.01 -4.23 0.00
C VAL A 177 5.31 -3.32 -1.20
N PHE A 178 4.48 -3.36 -2.25
CA PHE A 178 4.61 -2.46 -3.40
C PHE A 178 4.46 -0.99 -2.97
N ALA A 179 3.44 -0.66 -2.18
CA ALA A 179 3.22 0.68 -1.66
C ALA A 179 4.39 1.16 -0.81
N ALA A 180 4.87 0.34 0.13
CA ALA A 180 6.01 0.69 0.99
C ALA A 180 7.30 0.93 0.19
N ALA A 181 7.59 0.07 -0.79
CA ALA A 181 8.74 0.24 -1.69
C ALA A 181 8.61 1.50 -2.57
N SER A 182 7.39 1.83 -3.00
CA SER A 182 7.11 3.06 -3.75
C SER A 182 7.37 4.30 -2.90
N VAL A 183 6.96 4.30 -1.63
CA VAL A 183 7.28 5.39 -0.67
C VAL A 183 8.80 5.60 -0.59
N LEU A 184 9.57 4.52 -0.43
CA LEU A 184 11.03 4.61 -0.36
C LEU A 184 11.61 5.23 -1.63
N GLY A 185 11.19 4.78 -2.81
CA GLY A 185 11.67 5.30 -4.08
C GLY A 185 11.33 6.78 -4.29
N VAL A 186 10.15 7.22 -3.85
CA VAL A 186 9.74 8.63 -3.89
C VAL A 186 10.59 9.48 -2.94
N LEU A 187 10.73 9.05 -1.68
CA LEU A 187 11.52 9.78 -0.69
C LEU A 187 13.02 9.84 -1.03
N ALA A 188 13.52 8.84 -1.75
CA ALA A 188 14.90 8.81 -2.26
C ALA A 188 15.08 9.64 -3.55
N GLY A 189 14.02 10.19 -4.13
CA GLY A 189 14.08 11.00 -5.35
C GLY A 189 14.45 10.22 -6.61
N TRP A 190 14.18 8.93 -6.68
CA TRP A 190 14.50 8.11 -7.85
C TRP A 190 13.62 8.48 -9.06
N PRO A 191 14.10 8.27 -10.31
CA PRO A 191 13.31 8.38 -11.52
C PRO A 191 12.09 7.42 -11.48
N LEU A 192 10.98 7.78 -12.14
CA LEU A 192 9.73 7.02 -12.11
C LEU A 192 9.91 5.54 -12.45
N GLY A 193 10.62 5.24 -13.54
CA GLY A 193 10.89 3.86 -13.95
C GLY A 193 11.67 3.05 -12.91
N HIS A 194 12.60 3.67 -12.17
CA HIS A 194 13.34 3.00 -11.11
C HIS A 194 12.48 2.75 -9.87
N ARG A 195 11.61 3.71 -9.50
CA ARG A 195 10.63 3.54 -8.39
C ARG A 195 9.74 2.35 -8.68
N LEU A 196 9.18 2.32 -9.89
CA LEU A 196 8.26 1.26 -10.32
C LEU A 196 8.95 -0.11 -10.37
N ALA A 197 10.15 -0.19 -10.94
CA ALA A 197 10.91 -1.43 -11.02
C ALA A 197 11.28 -1.98 -9.62
N PHE A 198 11.69 -1.10 -8.71
CA PHE A 198 12.00 -1.49 -7.34
C PHE A 198 10.77 -1.98 -6.59
N ALA A 199 9.64 -1.28 -6.68
CA ALA A 199 8.39 -1.66 -6.06
C ALA A 199 7.88 -3.02 -6.59
N SER A 200 7.93 -3.22 -7.92
CA SER A 200 7.59 -4.49 -8.57
C SER A 200 8.50 -5.64 -8.14
N LEU A 201 9.81 -5.40 -8.01
CA LEU A 201 10.75 -6.40 -7.52
C LEU A 201 10.42 -6.81 -6.08
N CYS A 202 10.25 -5.84 -5.18
CA CYS A 202 9.93 -6.12 -3.77
C CYS A 202 8.62 -6.90 -3.63
N SER A 203 7.59 -6.52 -4.36
CA SER A 203 6.30 -7.22 -4.40
C SER A 203 6.44 -8.65 -4.95
N SER A 204 7.20 -8.85 -6.04
CA SER A 204 7.45 -10.18 -6.60
C SER A 204 8.24 -11.08 -5.64
N LEU A 205 9.15 -10.53 -4.85
CA LEU A 205 9.86 -11.30 -3.82
C LEU A 205 8.94 -11.69 -2.65
N ALA A 206 8.03 -10.81 -2.27
CA ALA A 206 7.11 -11.05 -1.17
C ALA A 206 6.15 -12.23 -1.43
N VAL A 207 5.65 -12.38 -2.65
CA VAL A 207 4.70 -13.46 -2.99
C VAL A 207 5.30 -14.87 -2.96
N GLN A 208 6.60 -15.01 -2.79
CA GLN A 208 7.29 -16.31 -2.65
C GLN A 208 7.26 -16.89 -1.23
N GLN A 209 6.62 -16.19 -0.29
CA GLN A 209 6.57 -16.58 1.11
C GLN A 209 5.18 -16.35 1.68
N PHE A 210 4.83 -17.10 2.73
CA PHE A 210 3.61 -16.83 3.49
C PHE A 210 3.79 -15.64 4.42
N GLY A 211 2.73 -14.83 4.60
CA GLY A 211 2.61 -13.95 5.75
C GLY A 211 2.74 -12.46 5.50
N GLY A 212 2.45 -11.97 4.32
CA GLY A 212 2.33 -10.54 4.06
C GLY A 212 3.54 -9.73 4.53
N SER A 213 3.42 -8.98 5.62
CA SER A 213 4.51 -8.15 6.16
C SER A 213 5.77 -8.93 6.55
N LEU A 214 5.64 -10.22 6.92
CA LEU A 214 6.78 -11.08 7.21
C LEU A 214 7.52 -11.53 5.96
N ALA A 215 6.86 -11.49 4.81
CA ALA A 215 7.42 -11.81 3.51
C ALA A 215 8.12 -10.62 2.84
N ALA A 216 8.02 -9.43 3.41
CA ALA A 216 8.69 -8.25 2.87
C ALA A 216 10.22 -8.47 2.83
N PRO A 217 10.89 -8.18 1.71
CA PRO A 217 12.33 -8.37 1.60
C PRO A 217 13.07 -7.46 2.59
N ALA A 218 13.88 -8.06 3.46
CA ALA A 218 14.72 -7.31 4.38
C ALA A 218 15.96 -6.76 3.65
N GLY A 219 16.34 -5.53 3.98
CA GLY A 219 17.61 -4.98 3.53
C GLY A 219 18.78 -5.81 4.10
N VAL A 220 19.83 -6.00 3.30
CA VAL A 220 21.08 -6.58 3.80
C VAL A 220 21.71 -5.59 4.75
N THR A 221 21.60 -5.82 6.06
CA THR A 221 22.45 -5.12 7.02
C THR A 221 23.85 -5.62 6.80
N SER A 222 24.75 -4.77 6.27
CA SER A 222 26.18 -5.09 6.27
C SER A 222 26.56 -5.47 7.70
N PRO A 223 27.22 -6.62 7.93
CA PRO A 223 27.71 -6.93 9.27
C PRO A 223 28.60 -5.75 9.69
N THR A 224 28.19 -5.04 10.75
CA THR A 224 29.02 -4.04 11.38
C THR A 224 30.33 -4.75 11.71
N GLY A 225 31.40 -4.38 11.02
CA GLY A 225 32.72 -4.93 11.23
C GLY A 225 33.07 -4.84 12.71
N GLY A 226 33.13 -6.00 13.37
CA GLY A 226 33.73 -6.12 14.68
C GLY A 226 35.20 -5.69 14.52
N GLY A 227 35.49 -4.46 14.97
CA GLY A 227 36.85 -4.02 15.14
C GLY A 227 37.51 -4.87 16.21
N ALA A 228 38.60 -5.50 15.84
CA ALA A 228 39.55 -6.10 16.77
C ALA A 228 40.31 -5.02 17.55
#